data_57e4db1fc7f45c6273e294657d823f64
#
_entry.id   57e4db1fc7f45c6273e294657d823f64
#
_cell.length_a   1.000
_cell.length_b   1.000
_cell.length_c   1.000
_cell.angle_alpha   90.00
_cell.angle_beta   90.00
_cell.angle_gamma   90.00
#
_symmetry.space_group_name_H-M   'P 1'
#
loop_
_entity.id
_entity.type
_entity.pdbx_description
1 polymer ?
#
loop_
_entity_poly.entity_id
_entity_poly.type
_entity_poly.pdbx_seq_one_letter_code
_entity_poly.pdbx_strand_id
1 'polypeptide(L)'
;MDIFEPDMEDNFRHQGMRKLLVEELRRKGIANEEVLRVIGEIPRHLFCFDTVFVEFAYDDKAFPIGAGQTISQPYTVAFQTDLLNLKKREKVLEIGTGSGYQTAVLAKMGAKVFSIERQRTLHEKAVDLLQKFNLKARCFYGDGYAGREAFAPFDKILVTCGAPFVPDALKAQLKIGGRMVVPVGEFNGVQIMTVLDKVGENDFEITEHGNFQFVPMLDKTDTIH
;
A
#
# COMPACT_ATOMS: atom_id res chain seq x y z
N MET A 1 20.15 -5.69 26.32
CA MET A 1 19.45 -6.73 25.58
C MET A 1 19.47 -6.25 24.14
N ASP A 2 20.48 -6.71 23.38
CA ASP A 2 20.69 -6.25 22.00
C ASP A 2 19.49 -6.70 21.17
N ILE A 3 18.70 -5.72 20.75
CA ILE A 3 17.64 -5.93 19.77
C ILE A 3 18.37 -6.22 18.46
N PHE A 4 18.31 -7.49 18.01
CA PHE A 4 18.82 -7.88 16.71
C PHE A 4 18.19 -6.92 15.66
N GLU A 5 18.99 -5.97 15.19
CA GLU A 5 18.64 -5.26 13.95
C GLU A 5 18.66 -6.33 12.85
N PRO A 6 17.56 -6.52 12.11
CA PRO A 6 17.59 -7.43 10.97
C PRO A 6 18.70 -7.01 10.04
N ASP A 7 19.48 -7.98 9.57
CA ASP A 7 20.56 -7.74 8.61
C ASP A 7 20.00 -6.90 7.43
N MET A 8 20.36 -5.63 7.42
CA MET A 8 19.87 -4.65 6.43
C MET A 8 20.49 -4.87 5.04
N GLU A 9 21.26 -5.96 4.86
CA GLU A 9 21.91 -6.28 3.59
C GLU A 9 20.95 -6.91 2.59
N ASP A 10 20.81 -6.26 1.44
CA ASP A 10 20.17 -6.82 0.25
C ASP A 10 21.17 -7.70 -0.52
N ASN A 11 21.42 -8.90 -0.01
CA ASN A 11 22.40 -9.83 -0.56
C ASN A 11 21.93 -10.51 -1.86
N PHE A 12 22.82 -11.24 -2.54
CA PHE A 12 22.55 -11.93 -3.80
C PHE A 12 21.39 -12.94 -3.71
N ARG A 13 21.19 -13.59 -2.55
CA ARG A 13 20.06 -14.51 -2.32
C ARG A 13 18.74 -13.73 -2.39
N HIS A 14 18.64 -12.62 -1.69
CA HIS A 14 17.43 -11.76 -1.70
C HIS A 14 17.13 -11.23 -3.11
N GLN A 15 18.16 -10.80 -3.84
CA GLN A 15 18.01 -10.35 -5.21
C GLN A 15 17.52 -11.46 -6.15
N GLY A 16 18.03 -12.70 -5.97
CA GLY A 16 17.56 -13.87 -6.70
C GLY A 16 16.09 -14.20 -6.44
N MET A 17 15.70 -14.24 -5.15
CA MET A 17 14.31 -14.48 -4.74
C MET A 17 13.36 -13.42 -5.30
N ARG A 18 13.77 -12.16 -5.28
CA ARG A 18 13.00 -11.04 -5.83
C ARG A 18 12.80 -11.13 -7.34
N LYS A 19 13.80 -11.60 -8.09
CA LYS A 19 13.66 -11.88 -9.53
C LYS A 19 12.61 -12.97 -9.78
N LEU A 20 12.65 -14.07 -9.02
CA LEU A 20 11.67 -15.14 -9.13
C LEU A 20 10.24 -14.65 -8.82
N LEU A 21 10.09 -13.81 -7.78
CA LEU A 21 8.81 -13.17 -7.47
C LEU A 21 8.29 -12.35 -8.66
N VAL A 22 9.12 -11.51 -9.28
CA VAL A 22 8.72 -10.70 -10.44
C VAL A 22 8.24 -11.58 -11.61
N GLU A 23 8.92 -12.70 -11.88
CA GLU A 23 8.50 -13.66 -12.90
C GLU A 23 7.17 -14.34 -12.54
N GLU A 24 6.95 -14.63 -11.25
CA GLU A 24 5.68 -15.17 -10.76
C GLU A 24 4.54 -14.18 -10.97
N LEU A 25 4.74 -12.90 -10.60
CA LEU A 25 3.74 -11.84 -10.79
C LEU A 25 3.39 -11.67 -12.27
N ARG A 26 4.39 -11.71 -13.17
CA ARG A 26 4.16 -11.66 -14.62
C ARG A 26 3.31 -12.85 -15.08
N ARG A 27 3.59 -14.06 -14.62
CA ARG A 27 2.79 -15.27 -14.95
C ARG A 27 1.36 -15.19 -14.40
N LYS A 28 1.15 -14.46 -13.30
CA LYS A 28 -0.17 -14.19 -12.72
C LYS A 28 -0.94 -13.06 -13.43
N GLY A 29 -0.38 -12.49 -14.51
CA GLY A 29 -1.07 -11.53 -15.36
C GLY A 29 -0.75 -10.05 -15.08
N ILE A 30 0.22 -9.75 -14.21
CA ILE A 30 0.71 -8.37 -14.07
C ILE A 30 1.53 -8.03 -15.32
N ALA A 31 1.00 -7.16 -16.18
CA ALA A 31 1.61 -6.79 -17.46
C ALA A 31 2.36 -5.45 -17.41
N ASN A 32 2.17 -4.66 -16.37
CA ASN A 32 2.81 -3.36 -16.22
C ASN A 32 4.29 -3.51 -15.85
N GLU A 33 5.16 -3.36 -16.82
CA GLU A 33 6.61 -3.54 -16.64
C GLU A 33 7.23 -2.54 -15.66
N GLU A 34 6.66 -1.33 -15.51
CA GLU A 34 7.15 -0.36 -14.52
C GLU A 34 6.81 -0.82 -13.09
N VAL A 35 5.63 -1.39 -12.86
CA VAL A 35 5.26 -2.00 -11.57
C VAL A 35 6.19 -3.17 -11.26
N LEU A 36 6.39 -4.08 -12.22
CA LEU A 36 7.27 -5.23 -12.05
C LEU A 36 8.72 -4.82 -11.78
N ARG A 37 9.22 -3.82 -12.52
CA ARG A 37 10.57 -3.26 -12.31
C ARG A 37 10.72 -2.71 -10.90
N VAL A 38 9.77 -1.89 -10.44
CA VAL A 38 9.84 -1.27 -9.12
C VAL A 38 9.77 -2.32 -7.99
N ILE A 39 8.90 -3.32 -8.10
CA ILE A 39 8.85 -4.45 -7.15
C ILE A 39 10.18 -5.22 -7.16
N GLY A 40 10.79 -5.37 -8.32
CA GLY A 40 12.10 -6.00 -8.48
C GLY A 40 13.28 -5.21 -7.91
N GLU A 41 13.11 -3.92 -7.60
CA GLU A 41 14.14 -3.07 -7.02
C GLU A 41 14.02 -2.89 -5.50
N ILE A 42 12.81 -3.04 -4.93
CA ILE A 42 12.58 -2.80 -3.50
C ILE A 42 12.87 -4.07 -2.68
N PRO A 43 13.76 -4.01 -1.68
CA PRO A 43 14.06 -5.15 -0.82
C PRO A 43 12.93 -5.40 0.19
N ARG A 44 11.89 -6.12 -0.23
CA ARG A 44 10.65 -6.36 0.53
C ARG A 44 10.92 -6.97 1.91
N HIS A 45 11.96 -7.82 2.06
CA HIS A 45 12.31 -8.45 3.32
C HIS A 45 12.59 -7.44 4.44
N LEU A 46 13.05 -6.23 4.10
CA LEU A 46 13.30 -5.15 5.08
C LEU A 46 12.00 -4.48 5.58
N PHE A 47 10.88 -4.72 4.91
CA PHE A 47 9.54 -4.27 5.32
C PHE A 47 8.78 -5.33 6.11
N CYS A 48 9.36 -6.51 6.34
CA CYS A 48 8.83 -7.56 7.23
C CYS A 48 9.43 -7.33 8.62
N PHE A 49 8.66 -6.70 9.51
CA PHE A 49 9.16 -6.32 10.85
C PHE A 49 9.37 -7.49 11.81
N ASP A 50 8.85 -8.67 11.47
CA ASP A 50 9.07 -9.90 12.22
C ASP A 50 10.13 -10.74 11.49
N THR A 51 11.24 -11.02 12.17
CA THR A 51 12.38 -11.76 11.62
C THR A 51 12.05 -13.19 11.19
N VAL A 52 11.02 -13.79 11.79
CA VAL A 52 10.52 -15.14 11.42
C VAL A 52 10.05 -15.18 9.95
N PHE A 53 9.55 -14.08 9.43
CA PHE A 53 9.01 -14.03 8.07
C PHE A 53 10.00 -13.50 7.02
N VAL A 54 11.18 -13.05 7.40
CA VAL A 54 12.18 -12.49 6.48
C VAL A 54 12.59 -13.50 5.40
N GLU A 55 12.74 -14.78 5.75
CA GLU A 55 13.08 -15.83 4.79
C GLU A 55 11.99 -16.06 3.74
N PHE A 56 10.73 -15.78 4.09
CA PHE A 56 9.55 -15.95 3.23
C PHE A 56 9.09 -14.65 2.58
N ALA A 57 9.81 -13.54 2.79
CA ALA A 57 9.38 -12.21 2.37
C ALA A 57 9.07 -12.08 0.87
N TYR A 58 9.63 -12.97 0.05
CA TYR A 58 9.42 -13.02 -1.39
C TYR A 58 8.42 -14.09 -1.84
N ASP A 59 7.83 -14.84 -0.90
CA ASP A 59 6.65 -15.65 -1.20
C ASP A 59 5.47 -14.72 -1.51
N ASP A 60 4.63 -15.14 -2.46
CA ASP A 60 3.43 -14.35 -2.79
C ASP A 60 2.33 -14.57 -1.75
N LYS A 61 2.59 -14.12 -0.52
CA LYS A 61 1.74 -14.19 0.66
C LYS A 61 1.78 -12.92 1.48
N ALA A 62 0.71 -12.69 2.27
CA ALA A 62 0.70 -11.67 3.31
C ALA A 62 1.35 -12.19 4.59
N PHE A 63 2.07 -11.32 5.34
CA PHE A 63 2.70 -11.66 6.61
C PHE A 63 2.37 -10.64 7.69
N PRO A 64 2.28 -11.05 8.97
CA PRO A 64 2.09 -10.13 10.09
C PRO A 64 3.22 -9.09 10.20
N ILE A 65 2.85 -7.86 10.55
CA ILE A 65 3.80 -6.76 10.83
C ILE A 65 3.62 -6.16 12.22
N GLY A 66 2.80 -6.79 13.06
CA GLY A 66 2.41 -6.30 14.38
C GLY A 66 1.09 -5.52 14.36
N ALA A 67 0.61 -5.14 15.54
CA ALA A 67 -0.64 -4.40 15.72
C ALA A 67 -1.88 -5.01 15.01
N GLY A 68 -1.90 -6.34 14.81
CA GLY A 68 -2.96 -7.02 14.06
C GLY A 68 -2.99 -6.70 12.57
N GLN A 69 -1.92 -6.11 12.02
CA GLN A 69 -1.81 -5.73 10.62
C GLN A 69 -0.86 -6.64 9.85
N THR A 70 -0.93 -6.58 8.52
CA THR A 70 -0.10 -7.38 7.63
C THR A 70 0.57 -6.54 6.55
N ILE A 71 1.77 -6.94 6.11
CA ILE A 71 2.28 -6.54 4.82
C ILE A 71 1.50 -7.30 3.74
N SER A 72 0.88 -6.58 2.81
CA SER A 72 0.04 -7.18 1.76
C SER A 72 0.83 -8.14 0.88
N GLN A 73 0.15 -9.18 0.38
CA GLN A 73 0.68 -10.13 -0.61
C GLN A 73 1.27 -9.38 -1.81
N PRO A 74 2.44 -9.76 -2.33
CA PRO A 74 3.08 -9.09 -3.48
C PRO A 74 2.17 -8.95 -4.71
N TYR A 75 1.39 -9.99 -5.04
CA TYR A 75 0.43 -9.92 -6.14
C TYR A 75 -0.62 -8.82 -5.89
N THR A 76 -1.14 -8.71 -4.67
CA THR A 76 -2.12 -7.68 -4.31
C THR A 76 -1.54 -6.27 -4.46
N VAL A 77 -0.29 -6.06 -4.00
CA VAL A 77 0.43 -4.79 -4.17
C VAL A 77 0.60 -4.45 -5.65
N ALA A 78 1.06 -5.41 -6.45
CA ALA A 78 1.26 -5.22 -7.89
C ALA A 78 -0.06 -4.91 -8.59
N PHE A 79 -1.12 -5.68 -8.29
CA PHE A 79 -2.43 -5.55 -8.90
C PHE A 79 -3.10 -4.20 -8.59
N GLN A 80 -3.09 -3.78 -7.32
CA GLN A 80 -3.61 -2.46 -6.93
C GLN A 80 -2.83 -1.32 -7.60
N THR A 81 -1.51 -1.44 -7.67
CA THR A 81 -0.64 -0.43 -8.28
C THR A 81 -0.87 -0.34 -9.78
N ASP A 82 -1.09 -1.47 -10.45
CA ASP A 82 -1.42 -1.52 -11.89
C ASP A 82 -2.79 -0.88 -12.16
N LEU A 83 -3.83 -1.27 -11.41
CA LEU A 83 -5.16 -0.67 -11.50
C LEU A 83 -5.16 0.84 -11.26
N LEU A 84 -4.29 1.34 -10.38
CA LEU A 84 -4.16 2.76 -10.08
C LEU A 84 -3.75 3.58 -11.32
N ASN A 85 -3.10 2.95 -12.31
CA ASN A 85 -2.63 3.58 -13.55
C ASN A 85 -1.86 4.88 -13.27
N LEU A 86 -0.86 4.74 -12.39
CA LEU A 86 -0.08 5.87 -11.85
C LEU A 86 0.85 6.47 -12.90
N LYS A 87 0.87 7.81 -12.97
CA LYS A 87 1.84 8.58 -13.75
C LYS A 87 2.84 9.27 -12.82
N LYS A 88 4.06 9.50 -13.33
CA LYS A 88 5.10 10.23 -12.58
C LYS A 88 4.59 11.60 -12.15
N ARG A 89 4.92 11.99 -10.92
CA ARG A 89 4.55 13.27 -10.26
C ARG A 89 3.09 13.42 -9.87
N GLU A 90 2.22 12.45 -10.14
CA GLU A 90 0.86 12.48 -9.62
C GLU A 90 0.86 12.46 -8.10
N LYS A 91 -0.10 13.16 -7.52
CA LYS A 91 -0.33 13.23 -6.08
C LYS A 91 -1.20 12.05 -5.66
N VAL A 92 -0.66 11.19 -4.83
CA VAL A 92 -1.32 9.97 -4.35
C VAL A 92 -1.60 10.07 -2.87
N LEU A 93 -2.85 9.81 -2.47
CA LEU A 93 -3.21 9.53 -1.09
C LEU A 93 -3.28 8.01 -0.90
N GLU A 94 -2.50 7.49 0.03
CA GLU A 94 -2.54 6.10 0.47
C GLU A 94 -3.18 6.02 1.85
N ILE A 95 -4.12 5.08 2.03
CA ILE A 95 -4.76 4.77 3.31
C ILE A 95 -4.27 3.40 3.77
N GLY A 96 -3.54 3.38 4.88
CA GLY A 96 -2.90 2.19 5.45
C GLY A 96 -1.42 2.10 5.05
N THR A 97 -0.55 2.91 5.67
CA THR A 97 0.91 2.84 5.44
C THR A 97 1.47 1.46 5.80
N GLY A 98 0.98 0.88 6.90
CA GLY A 98 1.43 -0.42 7.39
C GLY A 98 2.95 -0.47 7.59
N SER A 99 3.61 -1.38 6.88
CA SER A 99 5.09 -1.47 6.88
C SER A 99 5.79 -0.38 6.05
N GLY A 100 5.05 0.36 5.21
CA GLY A 100 5.59 1.31 4.24
C GLY A 100 5.96 0.69 2.89
N TYR A 101 5.73 -0.61 2.67
CA TYR A 101 6.11 -1.28 1.41
C TYR A 101 5.35 -0.72 0.20
N GLN A 102 4.02 -0.60 0.28
CA GLN A 102 3.22 0.01 -0.79
C GLN A 102 3.59 1.49 -0.98
N THR A 103 3.82 2.23 0.10
CA THR A 103 4.32 3.61 0.06
C THR A 103 5.64 3.70 -0.71
N ALA A 104 6.57 2.76 -0.45
CA ALA A 104 7.85 2.67 -1.14
C ALA A 104 7.68 2.41 -2.64
N VAL A 105 6.76 1.50 -3.02
CA VAL A 105 6.42 1.21 -4.42
C VAL A 105 5.93 2.48 -5.12
N LEU A 106 4.95 3.18 -4.55
CA LEU A 106 4.39 4.41 -5.12
C LEU A 106 5.45 5.52 -5.25
N ALA A 107 6.28 5.71 -4.21
CA ALA A 107 7.34 6.71 -4.23
C ALA A 107 8.42 6.38 -5.28
N LYS A 108 8.80 5.11 -5.43
CA LYS A 108 9.77 4.65 -6.42
C LYS A 108 9.26 4.77 -7.85
N MET A 109 7.94 4.66 -8.07
CA MET A 109 7.28 4.97 -9.34
C MET A 109 7.23 6.47 -9.65
N GLY A 110 7.68 7.32 -8.72
CA GLY A 110 7.78 8.77 -8.91
C GLY A 110 6.54 9.55 -8.51
N ALA A 111 5.64 8.97 -7.73
CA ALA A 111 4.51 9.67 -7.14
C ALA A 111 4.91 10.68 -6.06
N LYS A 112 4.05 11.68 -5.82
CA LYS A 112 4.06 12.52 -4.61
C LYS A 112 3.14 11.86 -3.57
N VAL A 113 3.70 11.01 -2.72
CA VAL A 113 2.92 10.18 -1.81
C VAL A 113 2.59 10.91 -0.52
N PHE A 114 1.31 10.82 -0.15
CA PHE A 114 0.74 11.18 1.15
C PHE A 114 0.12 9.91 1.71
N SER A 115 0.60 9.42 2.84
CA SER A 115 0.15 8.14 3.41
C SER A 115 -0.37 8.35 4.83
N ILE A 116 -1.45 7.67 5.19
CA ILE A 116 -2.07 7.76 6.51
C ILE A 116 -2.01 6.39 7.19
N GLU A 117 -1.51 6.37 8.42
CA GLU A 117 -1.49 5.19 9.30
C GLU A 117 -2.16 5.51 10.63
N ARG A 118 -3.09 4.63 11.06
CA ARG A 118 -3.79 4.76 12.33
C ARG A 118 -3.05 4.15 13.52
N GLN A 119 -2.14 3.21 13.26
CA GLN A 119 -1.31 2.55 14.28
C GLN A 119 -0.01 3.33 14.47
N ARG A 120 0.16 3.96 15.64
CA ARG A 120 1.33 4.81 15.93
C ARG A 120 2.65 4.07 15.75
N THR A 121 2.73 2.86 16.28
CA THR A 121 3.96 2.05 16.21
C THR A 121 4.35 1.69 14.77
N LEU A 122 3.37 1.41 13.92
CA LEU A 122 3.62 1.13 12.50
C LEU A 122 4.00 2.41 11.74
N HIS A 123 3.30 3.53 12.02
CA HIS A 123 3.63 4.83 11.45
C HIS A 123 5.10 5.20 11.71
N GLU A 124 5.56 5.13 12.96
CA GLU A 124 6.94 5.47 13.34
C GLU A 124 7.97 4.57 12.62
N LYS A 125 7.77 3.24 12.64
CA LYS A 125 8.64 2.28 11.94
C LYS A 125 8.69 2.52 10.44
N ALA A 126 7.54 2.78 9.81
CA ALA A 126 7.47 3.03 8.37
C ALA A 126 8.19 4.32 7.98
N VAL A 127 8.01 5.39 8.76
CA VAL A 127 8.73 6.67 8.53
C VAL A 127 10.22 6.47 8.58
N ASP A 128 10.74 5.81 9.63
CA ASP A 128 12.18 5.56 9.79
C ASP A 128 12.73 4.73 8.61
N LEU A 129 12.00 3.69 8.20
CA LEU A 129 12.43 2.82 7.11
C LEU A 129 12.44 3.56 5.77
N LEU A 130 11.40 4.32 5.46
CA LEU A 130 11.33 5.11 4.22
C LEU A 130 12.44 6.17 4.17
N GLN A 131 12.81 6.79 5.30
CA GLN A 131 13.93 7.70 5.39
C GLN A 131 15.27 7.00 5.13
N LYS A 132 15.50 5.82 5.72
CA LYS A 132 16.70 5.00 5.48
C LYS A 132 16.90 4.68 3.99
N PHE A 133 15.80 4.47 3.26
CA PHE A 133 15.82 4.25 1.80
C PHE A 133 15.81 5.53 0.97
N ASN A 134 15.86 6.71 1.60
CA ASN A 134 15.74 8.00 0.93
C ASN A 134 14.52 8.12 0.01
N LEU A 135 13.41 7.49 0.42
CA LEU A 135 12.13 7.53 -0.30
C LEU A 135 11.29 8.69 0.22
N LYS A 136 10.92 9.60 -0.70
CA LYS A 136 10.17 10.82 -0.36
C LYS A 136 8.68 10.52 -0.28
N ALA A 137 8.16 10.35 0.93
CA ALA A 137 6.73 10.27 1.21
C ALA A 137 6.39 11.15 2.43
N ARG A 138 5.16 11.65 2.48
CA ARG A 138 4.62 12.37 3.63
C ARG A 138 3.68 11.43 4.37
N CYS A 139 4.16 10.83 5.44
CA CYS A 139 3.38 9.92 6.27
C CYS A 139 2.76 10.68 7.44
N PHE A 140 1.49 10.38 7.73
CA PHE A 140 0.71 11.02 8.80
C PHE A 140 0.14 9.94 9.71
N TYR A 141 0.29 10.14 11.00
CA TYR A 141 -0.51 9.42 11.98
C TYR A 141 -1.92 10.00 12.00
N GLY A 142 -2.94 9.20 11.75
CA GLY A 142 -4.31 9.69 11.64
C GLY A 142 -5.34 8.67 11.21
N ASP A 143 -6.58 9.11 11.14
CA ASP A 143 -7.73 8.33 10.68
C ASP A 143 -7.80 8.33 9.14
N GLY A 144 -7.80 7.13 8.56
CA GLY A 144 -7.88 6.94 7.11
C GLY A 144 -9.24 7.33 6.52
N TYR A 145 -10.34 7.19 7.29
CA TYR A 145 -11.68 7.59 6.83
C TYR A 145 -11.79 9.09 6.55
N ALA A 146 -11.07 9.90 7.30
CA ALA A 146 -11.04 11.35 7.09
C ALA A 146 -10.19 11.78 5.88
N GLY A 147 -9.29 10.93 5.40
CA GLY A 147 -8.33 11.31 4.38
C GLY A 147 -7.38 12.41 4.86
N ARG A 148 -7.00 13.31 3.94
CA ARG A 148 -6.10 14.46 4.24
C ARG A 148 -6.49 15.70 3.46
N GLU A 149 -7.60 16.31 3.83
CA GLU A 149 -8.22 17.45 3.13
C GLU A 149 -7.24 18.61 2.87
N ALA A 150 -6.37 18.92 3.85
CA ALA A 150 -5.37 19.97 3.74
C ALA A 150 -4.41 19.81 2.53
N PHE A 151 -4.35 18.63 1.95
CA PHE A 151 -3.53 18.33 0.77
C PHE A 151 -4.37 17.92 -0.46
N ALA A 152 -5.69 17.94 -0.37
CA ALA A 152 -6.57 17.68 -1.51
C ALA A 152 -6.44 18.81 -2.59
N PRO A 153 -6.85 18.56 -3.83
CA PRO A 153 -7.28 17.27 -4.37
C PRO A 153 -6.11 16.35 -4.70
N PHE A 154 -6.37 15.03 -4.73
CA PHE A 154 -5.42 13.99 -5.11
C PHE A 154 -5.73 13.49 -6.53
N ASP A 155 -4.68 13.23 -7.33
CA ASP A 155 -4.83 12.61 -8.65
C ASP A 155 -5.21 11.14 -8.51
N LYS A 156 -4.71 10.47 -7.47
CA LYS A 156 -4.95 9.06 -7.17
C LYS A 156 -5.20 8.86 -5.68
N ILE A 157 -6.08 7.89 -5.35
CA ILE A 157 -6.27 7.41 -3.97
C ILE A 157 -6.15 5.89 -3.98
N LEU A 158 -5.35 5.35 -3.08
CA LEU A 158 -5.15 3.92 -2.90
C LEU A 158 -5.49 3.51 -1.46
N VAL A 159 -6.47 2.62 -1.30
CA VAL A 159 -6.81 2.06 0.01
C VAL A 159 -6.25 0.65 0.12
N THR A 160 -5.39 0.41 1.10
CA THR A 160 -4.67 -0.87 1.28
C THR A 160 -5.24 -1.73 2.40
N CYS A 161 -6.48 -1.47 2.78
CA CYS A 161 -7.27 -2.21 3.78
C CYS A 161 -8.70 -2.39 3.27
N GLY A 162 -9.43 -3.37 3.82
CA GLY A 162 -10.81 -3.66 3.43
C GLY A 162 -11.79 -2.65 4.01
N ALA A 163 -12.46 -1.89 3.16
CA ALA A 163 -13.44 -0.89 3.55
C ALA A 163 -14.88 -1.43 3.38
N PRO A 164 -15.78 -1.28 4.38
CA PRO A 164 -17.16 -1.74 4.25
C PRO A 164 -17.95 -0.92 3.22
N PHE A 165 -17.50 0.28 2.94
CA PHE A 165 -18.02 1.20 1.91
C PHE A 165 -16.92 2.18 1.53
N VAL A 166 -17.08 2.86 0.41
CA VAL A 166 -16.15 3.93 -0.03
C VAL A 166 -16.42 5.20 0.76
N PRO A 167 -15.47 5.71 1.60
CA PRO A 167 -15.70 6.90 2.43
C PRO A 167 -15.96 8.15 1.58
N ASP A 168 -17.01 8.92 1.93
CA ASP A 168 -17.37 10.13 1.20
C ASP A 168 -16.26 11.20 1.24
N ALA A 169 -15.54 11.29 2.35
CA ALA A 169 -14.39 12.20 2.46
C ALA A 169 -13.30 11.88 1.42
N LEU A 170 -13.06 10.60 1.12
CA LEU A 170 -12.08 10.21 0.10
C LEU A 170 -12.60 10.54 -1.31
N LYS A 171 -13.90 10.30 -1.58
CA LYS A 171 -14.53 10.68 -2.85
C LYS A 171 -14.45 12.20 -3.09
N ALA A 172 -14.69 13.00 -2.05
CA ALA A 172 -14.59 14.45 -2.12
C ALA A 172 -13.15 14.92 -2.41
N GLN A 173 -12.15 14.26 -1.81
CA GLN A 173 -10.73 14.60 -1.96
C GLN A 173 -10.11 14.09 -3.28
N LEU A 174 -10.82 13.26 -4.04
CA LEU A 174 -10.37 12.83 -5.37
C LEU A 174 -10.65 13.92 -6.40
N LYS A 175 -9.67 14.22 -7.23
CA LYS A 175 -9.75 15.17 -8.33
C LYS A 175 -10.69 14.66 -9.43
N ILE A 176 -11.41 15.54 -10.10
CA ILE A 176 -12.11 15.16 -11.35
C ILE A 176 -11.07 14.68 -12.38
N GLY A 177 -11.31 13.54 -13.00
CA GLY A 177 -10.35 12.80 -13.82
C GLY A 177 -9.35 11.95 -13.00
N GLY A 178 -9.48 11.94 -11.67
CA GLY A 178 -8.70 11.10 -10.77
C GLY A 178 -9.28 9.70 -10.63
N ARG A 179 -8.46 8.79 -10.10
CA ARG A 179 -8.81 7.37 -9.87
C ARG A 179 -8.57 6.94 -8.45
N MET A 180 -9.52 6.21 -7.87
CA MET A 180 -9.40 5.55 -6.58
C MET A 180 -9.44 4.03 -6.78
N VAL A 181 -8.56 3.32 -6.05
CA VAL A 181 -8.58 1.85 -5.95
C VAL A 181 -8.83 1.49 -4.50
N VAL A 182 -9.89 0.73 -4.24
CA VAL A 182 -10.32 0.39 -2.87
C VAL A 182 -10.93 -1.01 -2.81
N PRO A 183 -10.52 -1.88 -1.87
CA PRO A 183 -11.20 -3.16 -1.62
C PRO A 183 -12.48 -2.90 -0.81
N VAL A 184 -13.65 -3.16 -1.40
CA VAL A 184 -14.96 -2.91 -0.77
C VAL A 184 -15.62 -4.22 -0.38
N GLY A 185 -16.06 -4.36 0.87
CA GLY A 185 -16.77 -5.52 1.39
C GLY A 185 -16.79 -5.59 2.90
N GLU A 186 -17.49 -6.59 3.42
CA GLU A 186 -17.68 -6.75 4.86
C GLU A 186 -16.37 -7.03 5.62
N PHE A 187 -16.34 -6.65 6.90
CA PHE A 187 -15.25 -7.02 7.82
C PHE A 187 -15.18 -8.55 7.95
N ASN A 188 -13.96 -9.08 7.92
CA ASN A 188 -13.67 -10.53 7.96
C ASN A 188 -14.26 -11.34 6.79
N GLY A 189 -14.76 -10.67 5.76
CA GLY A 189 -15.27 -11.27 4.53
C GLY A 189 -14.31 -11.12 3.35
N VAL A 190 -14.84 -11.40 2.18
CA VAL A 190 -14.19 -11.13 0.91
C VAL A 190 -14.51 -9.71 0.49
N GLN A 191 -13.50 -8.96 0.06
CA GLN A 191 -13.65 -7.64 -0.53
C GLN A 191 -13.50 -7.72 -2.04
N ILE A 192 -14.30 -6.94 -2.76
CA ILE A 192 -14.17 -6.76 -4.20
C ILE A 192 -13.22 -5.59 -4.46
N MET A 193 -12.17 -5.82 -5.22
CA MET A 193 -11.28 -4.75 -5.64
C MET A 193 -12.04 -3.81 -6.59
N THR A 194 -12.32 -2.60 -6.12
CA THR A 194 -13.16 -1.63 -6.80
C THR A 194 -12.32 -0.45 -7.27
N VAL A 195 -12.51 -0.06 -8.52
CA VAL A 195 -11.95 1.15 -9.10
C VAL A 195 -13.06 2.18 -9.29
N LEU A 196 -12.81 3.41 -8.82
CA LEU A 196 -13.68 4.56 -9.06
C LEU A 196 -12.91 5.59 -9.87
N ASP A 197 -13.41 5.92 -11.05
CA ASP A 197 -12.95 7.05 -11.86
C ASP A 197 -13.91 8.22 -11.68
N LYS A 198 -13.42 9.34 -11.15
CA LYS A 198 -14.26 10.54 -10.92
C LYS A 198 -14.40 11.30 -12.21
N VAL A 199 -15.59 11.24 -12.82
CA VAL A 199 -15.91 11.89 -14.11
C VAL A 199 -16.61 13.24 -13.94
N GLY A 200 -17.17 13.54 -12.78
CA GLY A 200 -17.82 14.80 -12.40
C GLY A 200 -17.67 15.08 -10.91
N GLU A 201 -18.27 16.15 -10.41
CA GLU A 201 -18.14 16.53 -9.00
C GLU A 201 -18.63 15.43 -8.05
N ASN A 202 -19.77 14.82 -8.36
CA ASN A 202 -20.37 13.71 -7.62
C ASN A 202 -20.57 12.46 -8.50
N ASP A 203 -20.01 12.43 -9.70
CA ASP A 203 -20.20 11.36 -10.66
C ASP A 203 -18.95 10.48 -10.76
N PHE A 204 -19.17 9.16 -10.67
CA PHE A 204 -18.11 8.16 -10.69
C PHE A 204 -18.46 7.01 -11.65
N GLU A 205 -17.52 6.63 -12.48
CA GLU A 205 -17.54 5.34 -13.16
C GLU A 205 -16.90 4.31 -12.26
N ILE A 206 -17.61 3.18 -12.02
CA ILE A 206 -17.18 2.16 -11.07
C ILE A 206 -16.98 0.85 -11.82
N THR A 207 -15.82 0.22 -11.60
CA THR A 207 -15.51 -1.11 -12.13
C THR A 207 -15.00 -2.03 -11.02
N GLU A 208 -15.33 -3.33 -11.11
CA GLU A 208 -14.97 -4.35 -10.14
C GLU A 208 -13.97 -5.34 -10.73
N HIS A 209 -12.95 -5.71 -9.94
CA HIS A 209 -11.76 -6.44 -10.40
C HIS A 209 -11.40 -7.65 -9.51
N GLY A 210 -12.36 -8.52 -9.25
CA GLY A 210 -12.13 -9.76 -8.52
C GLY A 210 -12.09 -9.63 -7.01
N ASN A 211 -11.91 -10.77 -6.37
CA ASN A 211 -12.06 -10.97 -4.93
C ASN A 211 -10.70 -10.97 -4.23
N PHE A 212 -10.63 -10.28 -3.10
CA PHE A 212 -9.43 -10.18 -2.27
C PHE A 212 -9.80 -10.32 -0.78
N GLN A 213 -8.79 -10.47 0.06
CA GLN A 213 -8.96 -10.48 1.50
C GLN A 213 -7.93 -9.53 2.13
N PHE A 214 -8.44 -8.56 2.88
CA PHE A 214 -7.65 -7.54 3.56
C PHE A 214 -7.98 -7.50 5.05
N VAL A 215 -7.03 -6.97 5.82
CA VAL A 215 -7.32 -6.49 7.18
C VAL A 215 -8.32 -5.34 7.11
N PRO A 216 -9.24 -5.21 8.09
CA PRO A 216 -10.29 -4.21 8.03
C PRO A 216 -9.76 -2.78 8.13
N MET A 217 -10.39 -1.87 7.39
CA MET A 217 -10.26 -0.43 7.61
C MET A 217 -11.00 -0.05 8.89
N LEU A 218 -10.27 0.40 9.90
CA LEU A 218 -10.81 0.79 11.19
C LEU A 218 -10.83 2.32 11.32
N ASP A 219 -11.88 2.84 11.95
CA ASP A 219 -12.01 4.26 12.29
C ASP A 219 -11.09 4.66 13.46
N LYS A 220 -10.83 5.94 13.59
CA LYS A 220 -10.00 6.57 14.63
C LYS A 220 -8.57 6.03 14.65
N THR A 221 -7.73 6.63 15.44
CA THR A 221 -6.38 6.16 15.73
C THR A 221 -6.40 5.14 16.88
N ASP A 222 -5.33 4.33 17.00
CA ASP A 222 -5.14 3.49 18.17
C ASP A 222 -5.06 4.32 19.45
N THR A 223 -5.70 3.85 20.50
CA THR A 223 -5.54 4.39 21.84
C THR A 223 -4.25 3.82 22.44
N ILE A 224 -3.32 4.69 22.83
CA ILE A 224 -2.15 4.31 23.60
C ILE A 224 -2.65 3.94 25.00
N HIS A 225 -2.54 2.66 25.35
CA HIS A 225 -2.73 2.17 26.72
C HIS A 225 -1.37 2.03 27.41
#